data_ebb3c4a274a8292d5c3ee67fc5add079
#
_entry.id   ebb3c4a274a8292d5c3ee67fc5add079
#
_cell.length_a   1.000
_cell.length_b   1.000
_cell.length_c   1.000
_cell.angle_alpha   90.00
_cell.angle_beta   90.00
_cell.angle_gamma   90.00
#
_symmetry.space_group_name_H-M   'P 1'
#
loop_
_entity.id
_entity.type
_entity.pdbx_description
1 polymer ?
#
loop_
_entity_poly.entity_id
_entity_poly.type
_entity_poly.pdbx_seq_one_letter_code
_entity_poly.pdbx_strand_id
1 'polypeptide(L)'
;NVNDSVTKSKFDNLYGCRESLVDAIRRGTDVMMAGKVAVVAGYGDVGKGSAASLRNAGCRVLVTEADPICALQAAMEGYEVVTMEDAAPRGDIFVTATGNVDVITIDHMRAMKNRAIVCNIGHFDSEIQIDALRNLTWDNVKPQVDEVVFPDGKRLIILSEGRLVNLGNATGHPSFVMSASFTNQTLAQIELWTAPEGKYDVQVYTLPKKLDEKVAALHLAKVGAQLTALSQ
;
A
#
# COMPACT_ATOMS: atom_id res chain seq x y z
N ASN A 1 -19.65 -7.57 2.27
CA ASN A 1 -18.27 -7.19 1.97
C ASN A 1 -18.05 -5.70 2.23
N VAL A 2 -17.35 -5.38 3.32
CA VAL A 2 -17.03 -3.99 3.71
C VAL A 2 -15.87 -3.43 2.89
N ASN A 3 -14.94 -4.28 2.44
CA ASN A 3 -13.79 -3.80 1.68
C ASN A 3 -14.18 -3.07 0.38
N ASP A 4 -15.30 -3.44 -0.24
CA ASP A 4 -15.77 -2.81 -1.48
C ASP A 4 -16.60 -1.54 -1.25
N SER A 5 -16.84 -1.16 0.01
CA SER A 5 -17.39 0.16 0.32
C SER A 5 -16.43 1.27 -0.10
N VAL A 6 -16.95 2.30 -0.75
CA VAL A 6 -16.12 3.42 -1.26
C VAL A 6 -15.38 4.12 -0.13
N THR A 7 -16.08 4.37 0.99
CA THR A 7 -15.49 5.01 2.18
C THR A 7 -14.53 4.09 2.95
N LYS A 8 -14.37 2.81 2.53
CA LYS A 8 -13.29 1.93 2.99
C LYS A 8 -12.17 1.90 1.96
N SER A 9 -12.39 1.38 0.77
CA SER A 9 -11.31 1.12 -0.20
C SER A 9 -10.64 2.38 -0.73
N LYS A 10 -11.44 3.44 -1.00
CA LYS A 10 -10.90 4.73 -1.49
C LYS A 10 -10.38 5.63 -0.37
N PHE A 11 -10.47 5.21 0.89
CA PHE A 11 -9.98 5.93 2.06
C PHE A 11 -8.85 5.17 2.76
N ASP A 12 -9.14 4.02 3.34
CA ASP A 12 -8.18 3.16 4.03
C ASP A 12 -7.02 2.77 3.11
N ASN A 13 -7.33 2.09 2.00
CA ASN A 13 -6.30 1.59 1.09
C ASN A 13 -5.53 2.74 0.39
N LEU A 14 -6.20 3.85 0.09
CA LEU A 14 -5.58 4.99 -0.60
C LEU A 14 -4.88 5.93 0.38
N TYR A 15 -5.63 6.57 1.27
CA TYR A 15 -5.10 7.60 2.17
C TYR A 15 -4.33 7.01 3.34
N GLY A 16 -4.75 5.84 3.85
CA GLY A 16 -4.03 5.13 4.90
C GLY A 16 -2.63 4.73 4.45
N CYS A 17 -2.50 4.14 3.26
CA CYS A 17 -1.18 3.80 2.70
C CYS A 17 -0.36 5.04 2.34
N ARG A 18 -1.01 6.13 1.88
CA ARG A 18 -0.34 7.41 1.62
C ARG A 18 0.38 7.94 2.85
N GLU A 19 -0.23 7.86 4.02
CA GLU A 19 0.39 8.29 5.28
C GLU A 19 1.41 7.27 5.80
N SER A 20 1.01 6.00 5.91
CA SER A 20 1.75 5.00 6.67
C SER A 20 2.99 4.45 5.95
N LEU A 21 3.05 4.45 4.60
CA LEU A 21 4.19 3.93 3.86
C LEU A 21 5.46 4.76 4.11
N VAL A 22 5.40 6.06 3.83
CA VAL A 22 6.56 6.94 3.96
C VAL A 22 6.98 7.08 5.41
N ASP A 23 6.02 7.07 6.36
CA ASP A 23 6.30 7.00 7.79
C ASP A 23 7.12 5.76 8.15
N ALA A 24 6.71 4.58 7.66
CA ALA A 24 7.41 3.33 7.90
C ALA A 24 8.84 3.31 7.32
N ILE A 25 9.01 3.76 6.08
CA ILE A 25 10.34 3.83 5.45
C ILE A 25 11.26 4.77 6.23
N ARG A 26 10.77 5.94 6.63
CA ARG A 26 11.55 6.92 7.40
C ARG A 26 11.93 6.39 8.77
N ARG A 27 11.01 5.82 9.52
CA ARG A 27 11.30 5.21 10.83
C ARG A 27 12.26 4.03 10.73
N GLY A 28 12.10 3.22 9.66
CA GLY A 28 12.96 2.07 9.41
C GLY A 28 14.39 2.45 9.04
N THR A 29 14.60 3.48 8.23
CA THR A 29 15.89 3.70 7.54
C THR A 29 16.54 5.05 7.77
N ASP A 30 15.82 6.05 8.25
CA ASP A 30 16.27 7.47 8.35
C ASP A 30 16.79 8.04 7.01
N VAL A 31 16.39 7.44 5.88
CA VAL A 31 16.87 7.81 4.54
C VAL A 31 16.25 9.11 4.06
N MET A 32 17.04 9.94 3.39
CA MET A 32 16.51 11.07 2.65
C MET A 32 15.78 10.58 1.41
N MET A 33 14.47 10.86 1.32
CA MET A 33 13.61 10.41 0.22
C MET A 33 13.83 11.21 -1.06
N ALA A 34 14.08 12.51 -0.93
CA ALA A 34 14.21 13.40 -2.07
C ALA A 34 15.36 12.98 -3.00
N GLY A 35 15.05 12.96 -4.31
CA GLY A 35 15.99 12.57 -5.36
C GLY A 35 16.15 11.05 -5.58
N LYS A 36 15.63 10.21 -4.68
CA LYS A 36 15.64 8.74 -4.84
C LYS A 36 14.68 8.30 -5.95
N VAL A 37 15.01 7.18 -6.58
CA VAL A 37 14.11 6.48 -7.48
C VAL A 37 13.33 5.46 -6.66
N ALA A 38 12.02 5.63 -6.57
CA ALA A 38 11.12 4.70 -5.90
C ALA A 38 10.32 3.92 -6.94
N VAL A 39 10.30 2.61 -6.81
CA VAL A 39 9.55 1.68 -7.66
C VAL A 39 8.33 1.20 -6.88
N VAL A 40 7.14 1.42 -7.40
CA VAL A 40 5.89 0.94 -6.82
C VAL A 40 5.32 -0.14 -7.73
N ALA A 41 5.29 -1.37 -7.25
CA ALA A 41 4.68 -2.49 -7.95
C ALA A 41 3.20 -2.59 -7.60
N GLY A 42 2.35 -2.34 -8.58
CA GLY A 42 0.89 -2.25 -8.46
C GLY A 42 0.39 -0.80 -8.40
N TYR A 43 -0.71 -0.50 -9.13
CA TYR A 43 -1.34 0.82 -9.17
C TYR A 43 -2.85 0.76 -8.90
N GLY A 44 -3.26 -0.19 -8.04
CA GLY A 44 -4.55 -0.19 -7.37
C GLY A 44 -4.65 0.93 -6.31
N ASP A 45 -5.62 0.89 -5.42
CA ASP A 45 -5.80 1.95 -4.41
C ASP A 45 -4.58 2.10 -3.49
N VAL A 46 -3.99 0.98 -3.06
CA VAL A 46 -2.75 0.96 -2.25
C VAL A 46 -1.58 1.56 -3.03
N GLY A 47 -1.37 1.13 -4.27
CA GLY A 47 -0.29 1.62 -5.12
C GLY A 47 -0.43 3.11 -5.45
N LYS A 48 -1.65 3.59 -5.73
CA LYS A 48 -1.94 5.02 -5.96
C LYS A 48 -1.58 5.88 -4.76
N GLY A 49 -1.98 5.45 -3.55
CA GLY A 49 -1.61 6.13 -2.32
C GLY A 49 -0.10 6.15 -2.10
N SER A 50 0.54 5.00 -2.28
CA SER A 50 1.98 4.82 -2.13
C SER A 50 2.79 5.67 -3.11
N ALA A 51 2.46 5.63 -4.40
CA ALA A 51 3.13 6.42 -5.43
C ALA A 51 2.98 7.94 -5.18
N ALA A 52 1.78 8.39 -4.79
CA ALA A 52 1.53 9.79 -4.47
C ALA A 52 2.37 10.27 -3.28
N SER A 53 2.47 9.48 -2.19
CA SER A 53 3.25 9.87 -1.01
C SER A 53 4.75 9.89 -1.29
N LEU A 54 5.27 8.93 -2.05
CA LEU A 54 6.67 8.90 -2.45
C LEU A 54 7.03 10.09 -3.34
N ARG A 55 6.18 10.43 -4.33
CA ARG A 55 6.35 11.63 -5.16
C ARG A 55 6.32 12.90 -4.32
N ASN A 56 5.37 13.02 -3.39
CA ASN A 56 5.29 14.18 -2.48
C ASN A 56 6.49 14.29 -1.53
N ALA A 57 7.14 13.16 -1.20
CA ALA A 57 8.38 13.15 -0.44
C ALA A 57 9.63 13.50 -1.28
N GLY A 58 9.45 13.78 -2.58
CA GLY A 58 10.51 14.18 -3.51
C GLY A 58 11.17 13.04 -4.27
N CYS A 59 10.62 11.83 -4.23
CA CYS A 59 11.09 10.71 -5.05
C CYS A 59 10.69 10.88 -6.52
N ARG A 60 11.53 10.35 -7.42
CA ARG A 60 11.16 10.03 -8.79
C ARG A 60 10.52 8.65 -8.77
N VAL A 61 9.24 8.56 -9.13
CA VAL A 61 8.48 7.33 -8.98
C VAL A 61 8.33 6.61 -10.32
N LEU A 62 8.70 5.34 -10.33
CA LEU A 62 8.41 4.37 -11.38
C LEU A 62 7.26 3.48 -10.91
N VAL A 63 6.39 3.08 -11.81
CA VAL A 63 5.28 2.17 -11.52
C VAL A 63 5.44 0.93 -12.39
N THR A 64 5.26 -0.25 -11.80
CA THR A 64 5.11 -1.51 -12.54
C THR A 64 3.69 -2.02 -12.35
N GLU A 65 3.03 -2.43 -13.43
CA GLU A 65 1.62 -2.82 -13.38
C GLU A 65 1.28 -3.83 -14.48
N ALA A 66 0.47 -4.81 -14.16
CA ALA A 66 0.01 -5.84 -15.09
C ALA A 66 -1.38 -5.52 -15.68
N ASP A 67 -2.23 -4.78 -14.94
CA ASP A 67 -3.53 -4.33 -15.43
C ASP A 67 -3.37 -3.12 -16.36
N PRO A 68 -3.78 -3.22 -17.65
CA PRO A 68 -3.61 -2.13 -18.60
C PRO A 68 -4.39 -0.86 -18.24
N ILE A 69 -5.51 -0.99 -17.50
CA ILE A 69 -6.29 0.17 -17.05
C ILE A 69 -5.52 0.92 -15.97
N CYS A 70 -5.02 0.22 -14.96
CA CYS A 70 -4.23 0.81 -13.89
C CYS A 70 -2.89 1.37 -14.42
N ALA A 71 -2.24 0.69 -15.36
CA ALA A 71 -1.03 1.17 -16.02
C ALA A 71 -1.29 2.48 -16.78
N LEU A 72 -2.39 2.55 -17.56
CA LEU A 72 -2.77 3.77 -18.27
C LEU A 72 -3.07 4.92 -17.29
N GLN A 73 -3.78 4.64 -16.18
CA GLN A 73 -4.02 5.64 -15.14
C GLN A 73 -2.71 6.18 -14.54
N ALA A 74 -1.73 5.31 -14.26
CA ALA A 74 -0.43 5.72 -13.76
C ALA A 74 0.28 6.65 -14.77
N ALA A 75 0.26 6.31 -16.06
CA ALA A 75 0.85 7.14 -17.12
C ALA A 75 0.15 8.50 -17.24
N MET A 76 -1.19 8.55 -17.15
CA MET A 76 -1.95 9.80 -17.18
C MET A 76 -1.70 10.69 -15.94
N GLU A 77 -1.34 10.09 -14.82
CA GLU A 77 -0.91 10.80 -13.59
C GLU A 77 0.55 11.29 -13.66
N GLY A 78 1.25 11.00 -14.76
CA GLY A 78 2.62 11.45 -15.02
C GLY A 78 3.70 10.57 -14.40
N TYR A 79 3.39 9.31 -14.09
CA TYR A 79 4.39 8.32 -13.70
C TYR A 79 4.98 7.62 -14.92
N GLU A 80 6.26 7.28 -14.86
CA GLU A 80 6.88 6.38 -15.82
C GLU A 80 6.45 4.94 -15.49
N VAL A 81 5.76 4.29 -16.42
CA VAL A 81 5.33 2.89 -16.28
C VAL A 81 6.30 2.00 -17.02
N VAL A 82 6.91 1.05 -16.29
CA VAL A 82 8.00 0.18 -16.80
C VAL A 82 7.78 -1.25 -16.31
N THR A 83 8.58 -2.20 -16.81
CA THR A 83 8.63 -3.56 -16.25
C THR A 83 9.49 -3.60 -14.98
N MET A 84 9.38 -4.66 -14.18
CA MET A 84 10.23 -4.80 -12.99
C MET A 84 11.70 -5.04 -13.38
N GLU A 85 11.94 -5.71 -14.49
CA GLU A 85 13.28 -5.94 -15.03
C GLU A 85 13.97 -4.61 -15.40
N ASP A 86 13.23 -3.66 -15.97
CA ASP A 86 13.75 -2.32 -16.30
C ASP A 86 13.91 -1.46 -15.04
N ALA A 87 13.04 -1.63 -14.06
CA ALA A 87 13.06 -0.86 -12.81
C ALA A 87 14.15 -1.31 -11.83
N ALA A 88 14.43 -2.62 -11.75
CA ALA A 88 15.33 -3.20 -10.76
C ALA A 88 16.72 -2.54 -10.72
N PRO A 89 17.44 -2.32 -11.83
CA PRO A 89 18.75 -1.67 -11.79
C PRO A 89 18.68 -0.16 -11.51
N ARG A 90 17.50 0.45 -11.58
CA ARG A 90 17.29 1.91 -11.46
C ARG A 90 16.82 2.34 -10.08
N GLY A 91 16.08 1.46 -9.38
CA GLY A 91 15.42 1.76 -8.12
C GLY A 91 16.39 1.88 -6.93
N ASP A 92 16.06 2.76 -6.01
CA ASP A 92 16.67 2.90 -4.69
C ASP A 92 15.73 2.39 -3.59
N ILE A 93 14.41 2.45 -3.84
CA ILE A 93 13.35 2.00 -2.93
C ILE A 93 12.35 1.18 -3.75
N PHE A 94 11.98 0.01 -3.27
CA PHE A 94 11.01 -0.88 -3.89
C PHE A 94 9.86 -1.15 -2.93
N VAL A 95 8.63 -0.98 -3.41
CA VAL A 95 7.40 -1.17 -2.64
C VAL A 95 6.45 -2.06 -3.43
N THR A 96 6.06 -3.19 -2.87
CA THR A 96 5.01 -4.05 -3.46
C THR A 96 3.64 -3.72 -2.88
N ALA A 97 2.62 -3.71 -3.73
CA ALA A 97 1.25 -3.30 -3.42
C ALA A 97 0.20 -4.00 -4.31
N THR A 98 0.45 -5.24 -4.72
CA THR A 98 -0.32 -5.94 -5.75
C THR A 98 -1.32 -6.95 -5.20
N GLY A 99 -1.06 -7.53 -4.03
CA GLY A 99 -1.79 -8.69 -3.52
C GLY A 99 -1.53 -9.98 -4.34
N ASN A 100 -0.41 -10.03 -5.08
CA ASN A 100 -0.01 -11.17 -5.90
C ASN A 100 1.18 -11.90 -5.28
N VAL A 101 1.74 -12.87 -5.97
CA VAL A 101 2.88 -13.69 -5.52
C VAL A 101 4.10 -13.41 -6.41
N ASP A 102 5.31 -13.42 -5.80
CA ASP A 102 6.60 -13.33 -6.50
C ASP A 102 6.72 -12.11 -7.44
N VAL A 103 6.20 -10.98 -7.02
CA VAL A 103 6.27 -9.71 -7.76
C VAL A 103 7.71 -9.20 -7.82
N ILE A 104 8.46 -9.34 -6.72
CA ILE A 104 9.91 -9.15 -6.68
C ILE A 104 10.59 -10.48 -6.48
N THR A 105 11.23 -10.97 -7.54
CA THR A 105 11.96 -12.25 -7.55
C THR A 105 13.40 -12.07 -7.10
N ILE A 106 14.09 -13.19 -6.84
CA ILE A 106 15.53 -13.19 -6.54
C ILE A 106 16.36 -12.57 -7.68
N ASP A 107 15.95 -12.74 -8.93
CA ASP A 107 16.69 -12.18 -10.07
C ASP A 107 16.52 -10.66 -10.14
N HIS A 108 15.33 -10.13 -9.84
CA HIS A 108 15.14 -8.69 -9.64
C HIS A 108 16.04 -8.16 -8.52
N MET A 109 16.08 -8.86 -7.37
CA MET A 109 16.92 -8.48 -6.23
C MET A 109 18.41 -8.52 -6.55
N ARG A 110 18.86 -9.46 -7.39
CA ARG A 110 20.24 -9.50 -7.88
C ARG A 110 20.58 -8.32 -8.78
N ALA A 111 19.61 -7.81 -9.55
CA ALA A 111 19.80 -6.66 -10.42
C ALA A 111 19.73 -5.31 -9.70
N MET A 112 19.17 -5.25 -8.48
CA MET A 112 19.03 -4.03 -7.69
C MET A 112 20.39 -3.42 -7.32
N LYS A 113 20.37 -2.12 -7.05
CA LYS A 113 21.52 -1.40 -6.51
C LYS A 113 21.93 -1.91 -5.14
N ASN A 114 23.20 -1.76 -4.81
CA ASN A 114 23.67 -2.00 -3.44
C ASN A 114 22.93 -1.08 -2.46
N ARG A 115 22.43 -1.65 -1.35
CA ARG A 115 21.63 -0.99 -0.32
C ARG A 115 20.29 -0.41 -0.82
N ALA A 116 19.73 -0.99 -1.89
CA ALA A 116 18.34 -0.71 -2.22
C ALA A 116 17.43 -1.19 -1.09
N ILE A 117 16.40 -0.40 -0.80
CA ILE A 117 15.41 -0.68 0.25
C ILE A 117 14.25 -1.44 -0.40
N VAL A 118 13.88 -2.57 0.17
CA VAL A 118 12.79 -3.41 -0.32
C VAL A 118 11.75 -3.60 0.78
N CYS A 119 10.51 -3.29 0.49
CA CYS A 119 9.41 -3.42 1.45
C CYS A 119 8.08 -3.76 0.76
N ASN A 120 7.15 -4.26 1.55
CA ASN A 120 5.81 -4.61 1.12
C ASN A 120 4.77 -3.83 1.92
N ILE A 121 3.77 -3.27 1.24
CA ILE A 121 2.58 -2.68 1.84
C ILE A 121 1.29 -3.36 1.36
N GLY A 122 1.41 -4.33 0.46
CA GLY A 122 0.34 -5.23 0.08
C GLY A 122 -0.02 -6.20 1.21
N HIS A 123 -1.17 -6.84 1.10
CA HIS A 123 -1.70 -7.68 2.19
C HIS A 123 -0.87 -8.94 2.44
N PHE A 124 -0.27 -9.52 1.41
CA PHE A 124 0.45 -10.79 1.49
C PHE A 124 1.96 -10.59 1.53
N ASP A 125 2.63 -11.32 2.40
CA ASP A 125 4.10 -11.36 2.51
C ASP A 125 4.78 -12.15 1.37
N SER A 126 4.01 -12.86 0.57
CA SER A 126 4.47 -13.61 -0.61
C SER A 126 4.75 -12.74 -1.85
N GLU A 127 4.54 -11.42 -1.79
CA GLU A 127 4.83 -10.53 -2.93
C GLU A 127 6.33 -10.41 -3.23
N ILE A 128 7.17 -10.60 -2.22
CA ILE A 128 8.63 -10.59 -2.33
C ILE A 128 9.14 -12.00 -2.05
N GLN A 129 9.99 -12.54 -2.92
CA GLN A 129 10.60 -13.87 -2.76
C GLN A 129 11.60 -13.94 -1.60
N ILE A 130 11.15 -13.67 -0.37
CA ILE A 130 11.98 -13.69 0.84
C ILE A 130 12.57 -15.08 1.07
N ASP A 131 11.84 -16.13 0.77
CA ASP A 131 12.31 -17.51 0.92
C ASP A 131 13.59 -17.80 0.13
N ALA A 132 13.77 -17.16 -1.02
CA ALA A 132 15.00 -17.28 -1.82
C ALA A 132 16.23 -16.64 -1.15
N LEU A 133 16.03 -15.79 -0.17
CA LEU A 133 17.09 -15.11 0.59
C LEU A 133 17.48 -15.86 1.88
N ARG A 134 16.75 -16.90 2.29
CA ARG A 134 16.93 -17.58 3.60
C ARG A 134 18.34 -18.16 3.80
N ASN A 135 19.00 -18.57 2.71
CA ASN A 135 20.35 -19.15 2.78
C ASN A 135 21.46 -18.09 2.70
N LEU A 136 21.11 -16.81 2.60
CA LEU A 136 22.07 -15.70 2.62
C LEU A 136 22.30 -15.23 4.06
N THR A 137 23.33 -14.43 4.25
CA THR A 137 23.60 -13.81 5.56
C THR A 137 22.64 -12.66 5.79
N TRP A 138 21.97 -12.68 6.94
CA TRP A 138 21.08 -11.61 7.41
C TRP A 138 21.75 -10.90 8.58
N ASP A 139 22.10 -9.64 8.38
CA ASP A 139 22.64 -8.76 9.41
C ASP A 139 21.50 -7.89 9.95
N ASN A 140 21.02 -8.16 11.17
CA ASN A 140 19.98 -7.35 11.79
C ASN A 140 20.55 -5.99 12.22
N VAL A 141 20.10 -4.92 11.59
CA VAL A 141 20.52 -3.53 11.88
C VAL A 141 19.79 -2.97 13.08
N LYS A 142 18.48 -3.17 13.11
CA LYS A 142 17.56 -2.85 14.22
C LYS A 142 16.26 -3.63 14.05
N PRO A 143 15.36 -3.65 15.04
CA PRO A 143 14.09 -4.38 14.89
C PRO A 143 13.38 -4.06 13.57
N GLN A 144 13.01 -5.11 12.84
CA GLN A 144 12.32 -5.04 11.53
C GLN A 144 13.14 -4.39 10.40
N VAL A 145 14.46 -4.30 10.54
CA VAL A 145 15.35 -3.77 9.49
C VAL A 145 16.57 -4.68 9.40
N ASP A 146 16.70 -5.38 8.29
CA ASP A 146 17.78 -6.32 8.04
C ASP A 146 18.54 -5.96 6.76
N GLU A 147 19.86 -6.11 6.77
CA GLU A 147 20.69 -6.15 5.56
C GLU A 147 20.90 -7.60 5.15
N VAL A 148 20.50 -7.95 3.93
CA VAL A 148 20.76 -9.26 3.33
C VAL A 148 21.99 -9.15 2.45
N VAL A 149 23.01 -9.98 2.73
CA VAL A 149 24.33 -9.95 2.07
C VAL A 149 24.37 -11.01 0.98
N PHE A 150 24.56 -10.59 -0.25
CA PHE A 150 24.73 -11.45 -1.41
C PHE A 150 26.18 -11.96 -1.52
N PRO A 151 26.44 -13.08 -2.24
CA PRO A 151 27.79 -13.67 -2.36
C PRO A 151 28.84 -12.73 -2.98
N ASP A 152 28.41 -11.76 -3.78
CA ASP A 152 29.27 -10.73 -4.40
C ASP A 152 29.56 -9.55 -3.45
N GLY A 153 29.06 -9.58 -2.22
CA GLY A 153 29.20 -8.53 -1.22
C GLY A 153 28.15 -7.43 -1.31
N LYS A 154 27.26 -7.45 -2.32
CA LYS A 154 26.13 -6.54 -2.40
C LYS A 154 25.17 -6.78 -1.22
N ARG A 155 24.55 -5.71 -0.74
CA ARG A 155 23.59 -5.74 0.35
C ARG A 155 22.25 -5.17 -0.12
N LEU A 156 21.15 -5.72 0.37
CA LEU A 156 19.81 -5.13 0.26
C LEU A 156 19.27 -4.90 1.67
N ILE A 157 18.52 -3.81 1.83
CA ILE A 157 17.83 -3.48 3.09
C ILE A 157 16.39 -4.00 2.97
N ILE A 158 16.06 -5.01 3.76
CA ILE A 158 14.73 -5.60 3.79
C ILE A 158 13.99 -5.08 5.03
N LEU A 159 12.83 -4.47 4.81
CA LEU A 159 11.98 -3.98 5.91
C LEU A 159 10.93 -5.02 6.27
N SER A 160 10.73 -5.22 7.56
CA SER A 160 9.73 -6.13 8.14
C SER A 160 9.78 -7.56 7.57
N GLU A 161 10.94 -8.02 7.08
CA GLU A 161 11.12 -9.34 6.45
C GLU A 161 10.11 -9.59 5.30
N GLY A 162 9.72 -8.55 4.54
CA GLY A 162 8.73 -8.62 3.47
C GLY A 162 7.27 -8.60 3.92
N ARG A 163 7.01 -8.57 5.24
CA ARG A 163 5.66 -8.40 5.78
C ARG A 163 5.20 -6.93 5.65
N LEU A 164 3.97 -6.64 6.04
CA LEU A 164 3.37 -5.29 6.02
C LEU A 164 4.27 -4.26 6.72
N VAL A 165 4.96 -3.44 5.92
CA VAL A 165 5.94 -2.45 6.39
C VAL A 165 5.34 -1.40 7.32
N ASN A 166 4.11 -0.96 7.03
CA ASN A 166 3.42 0.05 7.83
C ASN A 166 3.04 -0.43 9.24
N LEU A 167 2.92 -1.74 9.44
CA LEU A 167 2.70 -2.34 10.76
C LEU A 167 4.02 -2.70 11.45
N GLY A 168 4.98 -3.24 10.72
CA GLY A 168 6.26 -3.66 11.29
C GLY A 168 7.21 -2.49 11.61
N ASN A 169 7.27 -1.48 10.77
CA ASN A 169 8.19 -0.34 10.91
C ASN A 169 7.50 0.96 11.35
N ALA A 170 6.15 1.00 11.45
CA ALA A 170 5.41 2.16 11.90
C ALA A 170 4.21 1.77 12.77
N THR A 171 3.20 2.61 12.86
CA THR A 171 2.03 2.43 13.71
C THR A 171 0.75 2.08 12.94
N GLY A 172 0.88 1.72 11.66
CA GLY A 172 -0.24 1.43 10.77
C GLY A 172 -0.93 2.70 10.26
N HIS A 173 -2.18 2.54 9.82
CA HIS A 173 -2.96 3.65 9.29
C HIS A 173 -3.43 4.60 10.40
N PRO A 174 -3.56 5.92 10.10
CA PRO A 174 -4.08 6.91 11.05
C PRO A 174 -5.50 6.58 11.52
N SER A 175 -5.79 6.90 12.79
CA SER A 175 -7.08 6.62 13.42
C SER A 175 -8.27 7.23 12.66
N PHE A 176 -8.10 8.39 12.04
CA PHE A 176 -9.18 9.05 11.30
C PHE A 176 -9.63 8.22 10.09
N VAL A 177 -8.69 7.71 9.27
CA VAL A 177 -9.05 6.90 8.10
C VAL A 177 -9.61 5.54 8.54
N MET A 178 -9.06 4.96 9.63
CA MET A 178 -9.58 3.72 10.20
C MET A 178 -10.98 3.88 10.79
N SER A 179 -11.32 5.06 11.28
CA SER A 179 -12.69 5.36 11.75
C SER A 179 -13.73 5.16 10.65
N ALA A 180 -13.43 5.52 9.39
CA ALA A 180 -14.33 5.25 8.26
C ALA A 180 -14.54 3.74 8.04
N SER A 181 -13.45 2.96 8.06
CA SER A 181 -13.49 1.50 7.94
C SER A 181 -14.28 0.84 9.06
N PHE A 182 -14.06 1.25 10.31
CA PHE A 182 -14.76 0.69 11.47
C PHE A 182 -16.24 1.08 11.50
N THR A 183 -16.58 2.29 11.05
CA THR A 183 -17.97 2.71 10.90
C THR A 183 -18.71 1.84 9.87
N ASN A 184 -18.07 1.55 8.73
CA ASN A 184 -18.62 0.62 7.75
C ASN A 184 -18.85 -0.78 8.34
N GLN A 185 -17.87 -1.31 9.09
CA GLN A 185 -18.00 -2.61 9.76
C GLN A 185 -19.17 -2.63 10.75
N THR A 186 -19.28 -1.59 11.57
CA THR A 186 -20.37 -1.47 12.55
C THR A 186 -21.73 -1.38 11.88
N LEU A 187 -21.86 -0.57 10.83
CA LEU A 187 -23.14 -0.43 10.08
C LEU A 187 -23.50 -1.74 9.37
N ALA A 188 -22.53 -2.47 8.84
CA ALA A 188 -22.76 -3.78 8.25
C ALA A 188 -23.30 -4.80 9.25
N GLN A 189 -22.73 -4.81 10.47
CA GLN A 189 -23.22 -5.69 11.54
C GLN A 189 -24.62 -5.33 11.99
N ILE A 190 -24.91 -4.02 12.17
CA ILE A 190 -26.25 -3.55 12.52
C ILE A 190 -27.25 -3.94 11.43
N GLU A 191 -26.92 -3.75 10.16
CA GLU A 191 -27.77 -4.12 9.02
C GLU A 191 -28.08 -5.61 9.02
N LEU A 192 -27.09 -6.47 9.20
CA LEU A 192 -27.30 -7.93 9.25
C LEU A 192 -28.12 -8.35 10.47
N TRP A 193 -27.88 -7.74 11.63
CA TRP A 193 -28.57 -8.09 12.87
C TRP A 193 -30.03 -7.64 12.88
N THR A 194 -30.36 -6.51 12.27
CA THR A 194 -31.71 -5.94 12.27
C THR A 194 -32.51 -6.33 11.04
N ALA A 195 -31.91 -7.00 10.07
CA ALA A 195 -32.60 -7.43 8.85
C ALA A 195 -33.68 -8.44 9.18
N PRO A 196 -34.89 -8.33 8.57
CA PRO A 196 -35.90 -9.36 8.71
C PRO A 196 -35.41 -10.69 8.12
N GLU A 197 -35.94 -11.79 8.67
CA GLU A 197 -35.63 -13.13 8.19
C GLU A 197 -35.92 -13.24 6.68
N GLY A 198 -34.99 -13.88 5.95
CA GLY A 198 -35.09 -14.06 4.50
C GLY A 198 -34.72 -12.84 3.65
N LYS A 199 -34.28 -11.72 4.24
CA LYS A 199 -33.84 -10.54 3.47
C LYS A 199 -32.51 -10.81 2.71
N TYR A 200 -31.63 -11.61 3.28
CA TYR A 200 -30.34 -11.92 2.72
C TYR A 200 -30.17 -13.43 2.50
N ASP A 201 -29.89 -13.81 1.27
CA ASP A 201 -29.48 -15.15 0.93
C ASP A 201 -28.00 -15.40 1.32
N VAL A 202 -27.55 -16.67 1.23
CA VAL A 202 -26.14 -17.03 1.49
C VAL A 202 -25.27 -16.61 0.30
N GLN A 203 -24.93 -15.33 0.26
CA GLN A 203 -24.06 -14.74 -0.78
C GLN A 203 -23.34 -13.51 -0.25
N VAL A 204 -22.38 -12.98 -1.04
CA VAL A 204 -21.66 -11.75 -0.72
C VAL A 204 -22.48 -10.53 -1.15
N TYR A 205 -22.67 -9.60 -0.23
CA TYR A 205 -23.31 -8.31 -0.47
C TYR A 205 -22.32 -7.17 -0.24
N THR A 206 -22.43 -6.12 -1.04
CA THR A 206 -21.77 -4.83 -0.80
C THR A 206 -22.73 -3.92 -0.05
N LEU A 207 -22.22 -3.07 0.83
CA LEU A 207 -23.04 -2.10 1.55
C LEU A 207 -23.76 -1.16 0.57
N PRO A 208 -25.04 -0.84 0.81
CA PRO A 208 -25.76 0.11 -0.02
C PRO A 208 -25.10 1.48 0.00
N LYS A 209 -25.08 2.17 -1.15
CA LYS A 209 -24.49 3.52 -1.31
C LYS A 209 -24.95 4.51 -0.22
N LYS A 210 -26.22 4.43 0.21
CA LYS A 210 -26.76 5.27 1.29
C LYS A 210 -26.03 5.11 2.62
N LEU A 211 -25.54 3.91 2.94
CA LEU A 211 -24.74 3.69 4.15
C LEU A 211 -23.34 4.25 3.98
N ASP A 212 -22.76 4.11 2.80
CA ASP A 212 -21.46 4.69 2.45
C ASP A 212 -21.50 6.24 2.56
N GLU A 213 -22.53 6.85 2.02
CA GLU A 213 -22.79 8.30 2.14
C GLU A 213 -22.96 8.74 3.60
N LYS A 214 -23.62 7.92 4.44
CA LYS A 214 -23.75 8.18 5.88
C LYS A 214 -22.38 8.16 6.57
N VAL A 215 -21.52 7.21 6.24
CA VAL A 215 -20.14 7.17 6.77
C VAL A 215 -19.39 8.45 6.39
N ALA A 216 -19.44 8.85 5.12
CA ALA A 216 -18.80 10.10 4.66
C ALA A 216 -19.33 11.33 5.41
N ALA A 217 -20.66 11.46 5.54
CA ALA A 217 -21.30 12.58 6.23
C ALA A 217 -20.88 12.70 7.70
N LEU A 218 -20.76 11.57 8.42
CA LEU A 218 -20.31 11.54 9.80
C LEU A 218 -18.88 12.06 9.98
N HIS A 219 -18.03 11.89 8.94
CA HIS A 219 -16.62 12.27 8.99
C HIS A 219 -16.35 13.69 8.46
N LEU A 220 -17.23 14.25 7.61
CA LEU A 220 -17.02 15.57 6.98
C LEU A 220 -16.80 16.69 8.00
N ALA A 221 -17.64 16.76 9.03
CA ALA A 221 -17.53 17.79 10.07
C ALA A 221 -16.19 17.74 10.84
N LYS A 222 -15.57 16.56 10.92
CA LYS A 222 -14.28 16.37 11.63
C LYS A 222 -13.10 16.97 10.88
N VAL A 223 -13.23 17.15 9.57
CA VAL A 223 -12.21 17.79 8.71
C VAL A 223 -12.61 19.21 8.30
N GLY A 224 -13.67 19.77 8.89
CA GLY A 224 -14.15 21.12 8.60
C GLY A 224 -14.78 21.29 7.21
N ALA A 225 -15.16 20.18 6.56
CA ALA A 225 -15.77 20.22 5.24
C ALA A 225 -17.29 20.45 5.32
N GLN A 226 -17.82 21.16 4.34
CA GLN A 226 -19.26 21.46 4.22
C GLN A 226 -19.78 21.03 2.85
N LEU A 227 -20.99 20.49 2.83
CA LEU A 227 -21.68 20.16 1.57
C LEU A 227 -22.40 21.38 1.01
N THR A 228 -22.34 21.55 -0.30
CA THR A 228 -23.18 22.52 -1.01
C THR A 228 -24.61 21.97 -1.11
N ALA A 229 -25.58 22.77 -0.70
CA ALA A 229 -26.98 22.47 -0.96
C ALA A 229 -27.33 22.88 -2.41
N LEU A 230 -27.93 21.95 -3.16
CA LEU A 230 -28.45 22.26 -4.49
C LEU A 230 -29.84 22.89 -4.32
N SER A 231 -30.12 24.02 -5.01
CA SER A 231 -31.45 24.54 -5.15
C SER A 231 -32.31 23.57 -5.97
N GLN A 232 -33.53 23.30 -5.52
CA GLN A 232 -34.51 22.53 -6.27
C GLN A 232 -34.93 23.27 -7.52
#